data_f97323c0fa178aa799f47c5b0b96207e
#
_entry.id   f97323c0fa178aa799f47c5b0b96207e
#
_cell.length_a   1.000
_cell.length_b   1.000
_cell.length_c   1.000
_cell.angle_alpha   90.00
_cell.angle_beta   90.00
_cell.angle_gamma   90.00
#
_symmetry.space_group_name_H-M   'P 1'
#
loop_
_entity.id
_entity.type
_entity.pdbx_description
1 polymer ?
#
loop_
_entity_poly.entity_id
_entity_poly.type
_entity_poly.pdbx_seq_one_letter_code
_entity_poly.pdbx_strand_id
1 'polypeptide(L)'
;MSENKKMDKDALKQLRKDRRVWIEKAKESIKAQNQIIKQIKAQIGNAAKTIPEIAQATDLPTSQVLLYIAGLKKYGEVIEAEKDGDYFKYGLA
;
A
#
# COMPACT_ATOMS: atom_id res chain seq x y z
N MET A 1 -14.24 -37.35 -23.33
CA MET A 1 -14.85 -36.01 -23.26
C MET A 1 -15.78 -35.83 -22.09
N SER A 2 -16.65 -36.79 -21.76
CA SER A 2 -17.51 -36.72 -20.59
C SER A 2 -16.75 -36.73 -19.27
N GLU A 3 -15.61 -37.41 -19.21
CA GLU A 3 -14.73 -37.41 -18.04
C GLU A 3 -14.10 -36.03 -17.80
N ASN A 4 -13.71 -35.34 -18.86
CA ASN A 4 -13.16 -33.99 -18.77
C ASN A 4 -14.19 -33.00 -18.24
N LYS A 5 -15.47 -33.14 -18.64
CA LYS A 5 -16.54 -32.28 -18.12
C LYS A 5 -16.75 -32.45 -16.63
N LYS A 6 -16.62 -33.70 -16.12
CA LYS A 6 -16.78 -34.01 -14.71
C LYS A 6 -15.62 -33.43 -13.89
N MET A 7 -14.38 -33.57 -14.38
CA MET A 7 -13.22 -32.97 -13.77
C MET A 7 -13.28 -31.44 -13.79
N ASP A 8 -13.78 -30.87 -14.88
CA ASP A 8 -13.90 -29.41 -15.02
C ASP A 8 -14.88 -28.81 -14.00
N LYS A 9 -15.95 -29.51 -13.66
CA LYS A 9 -16.89 -29.06 -12.64
C LYS A 9 -16.25 -29.01 -11.26
N ASP A 10 -15.50 -30.05 -10.89
CA ASP A 10 -14.81 -30.09 -9.60
C ASP A 10 -13.66 -29.07 -9.54
N ALA A 11 -12.93 -28.94 -10.63
CA ALA A 11 -11.88 -27.94 -10.77
C ALA A 11 -12.45 -26.51 -10.66
N LEU A 12 -13.59 -26.24 -11.26
CA LEU A 12 -14.26 -24.94 -11.17
C LEU A 12 -14.73 -24.64 -9.76
N LYS A 13 -15.27 -25.62 -9.03
CA LYS A 13 -15.64 -25.45 -7.62
C LYS A 13 -14.44 -25.10 -6.76
N GLN A 14 -13.32 -25.78 -6.97
CA GLN A 14 -12.08 -25.54 -6.24
C GLN A 14 -11.52 -24.14 -6.56
N LEU A 15 -11.50 -23.75 -7.81
CA LEU A 15 -11.09 -22.43 -8.25
C LEU A 15 -11.93 -21.32 -7.64
N ARG A 16 -13.25 -21.52 -7.54
CA ARG A 16 -14.15 -20.54 -6.91
C ARG A 16 -13.85 -20.36 -5.43
N LYS A 17 -13.58 -21.43 -4.71
CA LYS A 17 -13.18 -21.39 -3.30
C LYS A 17 -11.86 -20.63 -3.14
N ASP A 18 -10.86 -20.97 -3.95
CA ASP A 18 -9.56 -20.34 -3.92
C ASP A 18 -9.66 -18.85 -4.25
N ARG A 19 -10.50 -18.48 -5.21
CA ARG A 19 -10.76 -17.09 -5.58
C ARG A 19 -11.34 -16.28 -4.43
N ARG A 20 -12.30 -16.84 -3.68
CA ARG A 20 -12.89 -16.16 -2.51
C ARG A 20 -11.84 -15.83 -1.47
N VAL A 21 -10.99 -16.80 -1.15
CA VAL A 21 -9.90 -16.61 -0.19
C VAL A 21 -8.95 -15.52 -0.67
N TRP A 22 -8.57 -15.53 -1.95
CA TRP A 22 -7.70 -14.51 -2.54
C TRP A 22 -8.31 -13.12 -2.50
N ILE A 23 -9.59 -12.99 -2.84
CA ILE A 23 -10.29 -11.70 -2.82
C ILE A 23 -10.39 -11.16 -1.40
N GLU A 24 -10.69 -11.98 -0.41
CA GLU A 24 -10.74 -11.58 0.99
C GLU A 24 -9.38 -11.10 1.49
N LYS A 25 -8.31 -11.85 1.20
CA LYS A 25 -6.93 -11.44 1.55
C LYS A 25 -6.53 -10.16 0.85
N ALA A 26 -6.86 -10.01 -0.42
CA ALA A 26 -6.57 -8.79 -1.17
C ALA A 26 -7.30 -7.58 -0.58
N LYS A 27 -8.55 -7.73 -0.18
CA LYS A 27 -9.32 -6.66 0.48
C LYS A 27 -8.70 -6.25 1.81
N GLU A 28 -8.29 -7.20 2.63
CA GLU A 28 -7.61 -6.93 3.90
C GLU A 28 -6.29 -6.20 3.68
N SER A 29 -5.49 -6.63 2.70
CA SER A 29 -4.23 -5.98 2.34
C SER A 29 -4.45 -4.55 1.86
N ILE A 30 -5.46 -4.32 1.03
CA ILE A 30 -5.81 -2.99 0.53
C ILE A 30 -6.25 -2.08 1.69
N LYS A 31 -7.06 -2.57 2.61
CA LYS A 31 -7.48 -1.82 3.80
C LYS A 31 -6.27 -1.43 4.65
N ALA A 32 -5.38 -2.38 4.91
CA ALA A 32 -4.18 -2.13 5.70
C ALA A 32 -3.28 -1.08 5.03
N GLN A 33 -3.08 -1.20 3.72
CA GLN A 33 -2.31 -0.24 2.93
C GLN A 33 -2.95 1.15 2.95
N ASN A 34 -4.26 1.22 2.80
CA ASN A 34 -4.99 2.50 2.82
C ASN A 34 -4.89 3.19 4.18
N GLN A 35 -4.92 2.43 5.27
CA GLN A 35 -4.72 2.97 6.61
C GLN A 35 -3.31 3.53 6.79
N ILE A 36 -2.30 2.80 6.31
CA ILE A 36 -0.91 3.27 6.36
C ILE A 36 -0.74 4.54 5.55
N ILE A 37 -1.26 4.59 4.33
CA ILE A 37 -1.23 5.77 3.47
C ILE A 37 -1.92 6.94 4.15
N LYS A 38 -3.06 6.72 4.78
CA LYS A 38 -3.82 7.74 5.51
C LYS A 38 -3.00 8.31 6.67
N GLN A 39 -2.33 7.46 7.43
CA GLN A 39 -1.45 7.88 8.51
C GLN A 39 -0.29 8.73 8.01
N ILE A 40 0.36 8.28 6.92
CA ILE A 40 1.46 9.03 6.31
C ILE A 40 0.98 10.41 5.83
N LYS A 41 -0.14 10.46 5.11
CA LYS A 41 -0.72 11.72 4.63
C LYS A 41 -1.09 12.65 5.78
N ALA A 42 -1.61 12.12 6.87
CA ALA A 42 -1.95 12.90 8.05
C ALA A 42 -0.71 13.56 8.65
N GLN A 43 0.44 12.89 8.66
CA GLN A 43 1.69 13.44 9.18
C GLN A 43 2.23 14.58 8.31
N ILE A 44 2.07 14.51 7.01
CA ILE A 44 2.58 15.52 6.07
C ILE A 44 1.53 16.55 5.64
N GLY A 45 0.30 16.42 6.13
CA GLY A 45 -0.81 17.30 5.77
C GLY A 45 -0.65 18.72 6.26
N ASN A 46 -0.06 18.93 7.44
CA ASN A 46 0.14 20.24 8.05
C ASN A 46 1.50 20.85 7.69
N ALA A 47 2.52 20.02 7.51
CA ALA A 47 3.87 20.45 7.18
C ALA A 47 4.62 19.32 6.51
N ALA A 48 5.50 19.65 5.57
CA ALA A 48 6.36 18.66 4.94
C ALA A 48 7.31 18.04 5.97
N LYS A 49 7.55 16.74 5.87
CA LYS A 49 8.41 15.99 6.79
C LYS A 49 9.33 15.06 6.02
N THR A 50 10.48 14.75 6.64
CA THR A 50 11.42 13.78 6.10
C THR A 50 10.93 12.36 6.35
N ILE A 51 11.53 11.40 5.61
CA ILE A 51 11.19 9.97 5.79
C ILE A 51 11.40 9.51 7.24
N PRO A 52 12.56 9.79 7.91
CA PRO A 52 12.72 9.39 9.30
C PRO A 52 11.70 10.01 10.26
N GLU A 53 11.30 11.25 10.04
CA GLU A 53 10.28 11.92 10.85
C GLU A 53 8.92 11.23 10.70
N ILE A 54 8.53 10.88 9.48
CA ILE A 54 7.30 10.17 9.21
C ILE A 54 7.33 8.77 9.83
N ALA A 55 8.45 8.07 9.69
CA ALA A 55 8.63 6.73 10.24
C ALA A 55 8.48 6.74 11.76
N GLN A 56 9.07 7.71 12.42
CA GLN A 56 8.99 7.85 13.88
C GLN A 56 7.56 8.18 14.32
N ALA A 57 6.87 9.06 13.62
CA ALA A 57 5.52 9.48 13.94
C ALA A 57 4.47 8.38 13.71
N THR A 58 4.69 7.54 12.71
CA THR A 58 3.76 6.44 12.35
C THR A 58 4.16 5.10 12.95
N ASP A 59 5.32 5.02 13.60
CA ASP A 59 5.89 3.79 14.14
C ASP A 59 6.09 2.70 13.07
N LEU A 60 6.47 3.14 11.86
CA LEU A 60 6.75 2.26 10.73
C LEU A 60 8.25 2.24 10.42
N PRO A 61 8.76 1.14 9.83
CA PRO A 61 10.15 1.12 9.35
C PRO A 61 10.38 2.16 8.25
N THR A 62 11.55 2.79 8.25
CA THR A 62 11.90 3.80 7.24
C THR A 62 11.82 3.25 5.81
N SER A 63 12.22 1.99 5.60
CA SER A 63 12.12 1.33 4.31
C SER A 63 10.68 1.25 3.80
N GLN A 64 9.73 0.97 4.68
CA GLN A 64 8.32 0.91 4.33
C GLN A 64 7.76 2.29 4.02
N VAL A 65 8.08 3.29 4.84
CA VAL A 65 7.67 4.68 4.59
C VAL A 65 8.21 5.16 3.25
N LEU A 66 9.47 4.88 2.96
CA LEU A 66 10.08 5.25 1.68
C LEU A 66 9.34 4.62 0.50
N LEU A 67 8.98 3.35 0.61
CA LEU A 67 8.23 2.64 -0.43
C LEU A 67 6.87 3.30 -0.69
N TYR A 68 6.11 3.63 0.36
CA TYR A 68 4.81 4.28 0.23
C TYR A 68 4.94 5.70 -0.31
N ILE A 69 5.91 6.47 0.17
CA ILE A 69 6.15 7.84 -0.31
C ILE A 69 6.54 7.83 -1.79
N ALA A 70 7.40 6.90 -2.21
CA ALA A 70 7.78 6.76 -3.62
C ALA A 70 6.56 6.46 -4.50
N GLY A 71 5.67 5.58 -4.06
CA GLY A 71 4.43 5.27 -4.76
C GLY A 71 3.48 6.47 -4.85
N LEU A 72 3.28 7.17 -3.75
CA LEU A 72 2.42 8.36 -3.70
C LEU A 72 2.97 9.49 -4.56
N LYS A 73 4.29 9.67 -4.59
CA LYS A 73 4.95 10.63 -5.47
C LYS A 73 4.75 10.29 -6.94
N LYS A 74 4.84 9.01 -7.29
CA LYS A 74 4.62 8.53 -8.65
C LYS A 74 3.20 8.85 -9.14
N TYR A 75 2.21 8.78 -8.25
CA TYR A 75 0.83 9.10 -8.58
C TYR A 75 0.48 10.58 -8.42
N GLY A 76 1.44 11.42 -8.06
CA GLY A 76 1.24 12.85 -7.93
C GLY A 76 0.52 13.29 -6.66
N GLU A 77 0.38 12.42 -5.67
CA GLU A 77 -0.28 12.74 -4.39
C GLU A 77 0.68 13.36 -3.37
N VAL A 78 1.97 13.12 -3.54
CA VAL A 78 3.03 13.63 -2.67
C VAL A 78 4.10 14.30 -3.55
N ILE A 79 4.62 15.42 -3.08
CA ILE A 79 5.70 16.15 -3.76
C ILE A 79 6.91 16.28 -2.84
N GLU A 80 8.08 16.42 -3.42
CA GLU A 80 9.29 16.79 -2.70
C GLU A 80 9.23 18.27 -2.35
N ALA A 81 9.48 18.57 -1.08
CA ALA A 81 9.59 19.94 -0.58
C ALA A 81 11.07 20.28 -0.35
N GLU A 82 11.35 21.08 0.66
CA GLU A 82 12.73 21.50 0.98
C GLU A 82 13.57 20.31 1.42
N LYS A 83 14.89 20.40 1.16
CA LYS A 83 15.87 19.43 1.63
C LYS A 83 16.30 19.82 3.04
N ASP A 84 16.26 18.85 3.95
CA ASP A 84 16.73 19.00 5.32
C ASP A 84 17.88 18.01 5.57
N GLY A 85 19.11 18.52 5.47
CA GLY A 85 20.30 17.69 5.56
C GLY A 85 20.40 16.71 4.40
N ASP A 86 20.48 15.43 4.70
CA ASP A 86 20.59 14.36 3.70
C ASP A 86 19.23 13.89 3.15
N TYR A 87 18.13 14.38 3.72
CA TYR A 87 16.78 13.92 3.38
C TYR A 87 15.94 15.05 2.81
N PHE A 88 15.14 14.73 1.81
CA PHE A 88 14.09 15.63 1.34
C PHE A 88 12.88 15.56 2.26
N LYS A 89 12.24 16.69 2.47
CA LYS A 89 10.91 16.73 3.07
C LYS A 89 9.87 16.42 2.01
N TYR A 90 8.83 15.73 2.39
CA TYR A 90 7.72 15.38 1.51
C TYR A 90 6.44 15.98 2.05
N GLY A 91 5.64 16.54 1.17
CA GLY A 91 4.36 17.15 1.48
C GLY A 91 3.26 16.68 0.56
N LEU A 92 2.02 17.06 0.86
CA LEU A 92 0.89 16.78 -0.03
C LEU A 92 0.95 17.70 -1.24
N ALA A 93 0.64 17.11 -2.39
CA ALA A 93 0.55 17.86 -3.64
C ALA A 93 -0.61 18.85 -3.65
#